data_b4f2d8f7bfc3b1b41a9d8a85278ef2a8
#
_entry.id   b4f2d8f7bfc3b1b41a9d8a85278ef2a8
#
_cell.length_a   1.000
_cell.length_b   1.000
_cell.length_c   1.000
_cell.angle_alpha   90.00
_cell.angle_beta   90.00
_cell.angle_gamma   90.00
#
_symmetry.space_group_name_H-M   'P 1'
#
loop_
_entity.id
_entity.type
_entity.pdbx_description
1 polymer ?
#
loop_
_entity_poly.entity_id
_entity_poly.type
_entity_poly.pdbx_seq_one_letter_code
_entity_poly.pdbx_strand_id
1 'polypeptide(L)'
;TLWRATALSYLITMYIKEYSGRLSAFCGCGIAAGTGMACGLAYLQGADEEKLTKVIQNMASGLTGMICDGGNHGCTMKGIVAVDAAFRATDMAMDDICIENIHGINGRTPEATMKYMGMIASPGMTGTEKTIVEIMESKK
;
A
#
# COMPACT_ATOMS: atom_id res chain seq x y z
N THR A 1 19.69 12.01 5.40
CA THR A 1 18.29 12.17 4.96
C THR A 1 17.82 10.97 4.11
N LEU A 2 18.61 10.55 3.13
CA LEU A 2 18.27 9.38 2.32
C LEU A 2 18.16 8.11 3.18
N TRP A 3 19.07 7.91 4.12
CA TRP A 3 19.03 6.78 5.05
C TRP A 3 17.75 6.76 5.88
N ARG A 4 17.34 7.92 6.38
CA ARG A 4 16.10 8.05 7.17
C ARG A 4 14.86 7.78 6.31
N ALA A 5 14.83 8.31 5.10
CA ALA A 5 13.73 8.06 4.16
C ALA A 5 13.62 6.58 3.82
N THR A 6 14.75 5.91 3.57
CA THR A 6 14.79 4.48 3.30
C THR A 6 14.33 3.67 4.51
N ALA A 7 14.80 4.02 5.71
CA ALA A 7 14.37 3.37 6.94
C ALA A 7 12.87 3.52 7.17
N LEU A 8 12.32 4.71 6.96
CA LEU A 8 10.89 4.96 7.06
C LEU A 8 10.10 4.10 6.07
N SER A 9 10.57 4.00 4.83
CA SER A 9 9.94 3.17 3.81
C SER A 9 9.84 1.71 4.26
N TYR A 10 10.92 1.15 4.81
CA TYR A 10 10.91 -0.21 5.33
C TYR A 10 10.00 -0.37 6.54
N LEU A 11 10.01 0.57 7.47
CA LEU A 11 9.16 0.52 8.67
C LEU A 11 7.67 0.53 8.31
N ILE A 12 7.27 1.38 7.37
CA ILE A 12 5.89 1.44 6.87
C ILE A 12 5.51 0.12 6.20
N THR A 13 6.38 -0.41 5.35
CA THR A 13 6.16 -1.70 4.68
C THR A 13 5.97 -2.82 5.71
N MET A 14 6.83 -2.89 6.69
CA MET A 14 6.78 -3.89 7.76
C MET A 14 5.51 -3.76 8.59
N TYR A 15 5.10 -2.54 8.91
CA TYR A 15 3.91 -2.29 9.70
C TYR A 15 2.65 -2.82 9.01
N ILE A 16 2.49 -2.54 7.72
CA ILE A 16 1.37 -3.07 6.93
C ILE A 16 1.44 -4.60 6.87
N LYS A 17 2.65 -5.16 6.64
CA LYS A 17 2.85 -6.61 6.55
C LYS A 17 2.56 -7.33 7.86
N GLU A 18 2.68 -6.68 8.99
CA GLU A 18 2.30 -7.23 10.29
C GLU A 18 0.83 -7.66 10.32
N TYR A 19 -0.04 -6.89 9.68
CA TYR A 19 -1.48 -7.17 9.60
C TYR A 19 -1.87 -8.01 8.39
N SER A 20 -1.21 -7.81 7.26
CA SER A 20 -1.54 -8.52 6.01
C SER A 20 -0.99 -9.93 5.94
N GLY A 21 0.02 -10.25 6.75
CA GLY A 21 0.73 -11.53 6.68
C GLY A 21 1.76 -11.56 5.55
N ARG A 22 2.52 -12.66 5.48
CA ARG A 22 3.62 -12.80 4.53
C ARG A 22 3.15 -13.09 3.11
N LEU A 23 2.19 -13.99 2.99
CA LEU A 23 1.63 -14.42 1.72
C LEU A 23 0.12 -14.29 1.76
N SER A 24 -0.43 -13.61 0.77
CA SER A 24 -1.87 -13.42 0.60
C SER A 24 -2.14 -12.98 -0.83
N ALA A 25 -3.41 -12.90 -1.21
CA ALA A 25 -3.81 -12.32 -2.48
C ALA A 25 -3.60 -10.80 -2.55
N PHE A 26 -3.16 -10.19 -1.49
CA PHE A 26 -2.82 -8.78 -1.37
C PHE A 26 -1.40 -8.56 -1.91
N CYS A 27 -1.23 -7.69 -2.89
CA CYS A 27 0.09 -7.43 -3.46
C CYS A 27 0.99 -6.66 -2.50
N GLY A 28 1.84 -7.40 -1.76
CA GLY A 28 2.76 -6.80 -0.79
C GLY A 28 3.75 -5.83 -1.42
N CYS A 29 4.27 -6.15 -2.59
CA CYS A 29 5.21 -5.28 -3.31
C CYS A 29 4.56 -3.98 -3.77
N GLY A 30 3.34 -4.06 -4.33
CA GLY A 30 2.63 -2.88 -4.80
C GLY A 30 2.01 -2.06 -3.69
N ILE A 31 1.32 -2.71 -2.76
CA ILE A 31 0.55 -2.01 -1.72
C ILE A 31 1.42 -1.63 -0.53
N ALA A 32 2.04 -2.61 0.13
CA ALA A 32 2.81 -2.33 1.35
C ALA A 32 4.11 -1.58 1.04
N ALA A 33 4.91 -2.10 0.13
CA ALA A 33 6.16 -1.44 -0.26
C ALA A 33 5.91 -0.14 -1.02
N GLY A 34 4.86 -0.09 -1.84
CA GLY A 34 4.46 1.14 -2.53
C GLY A 34 4.07 2.25 -1.56
N THR A 35 3.32 1.94 -0.52
CA THR A 35 2.97 2.90 0.54
C THR A 35 4.23 3.34 1.30
N GLY A 36 5.12 2.40 1.61
CA GLY A 36 6.40 2.71 2.22
C GLY A 36 7.24 3.66 1.37
N MET A 37 7.33 3.39 0.07
CA MET A 37 8.04 4.27 -0.87
C MET A 37 7.43 5.67 -0.90
N ALA A 38 6.10 5.77 -0.94
CA ALA A 38 5.41 7.07 -0.93
C ALA A 38 5.77 7.88 0.31
N CYS A 39 5.79 7.25 1.49
CA CYS A 39 6.20 7.91 2.72
C CYS A 39 7.66 8.35 2.68
N GLY A 40 8.56 7.52 2.13
CA GLY A 40 9.96 7.87 1.94
C GLY A 40 10.14 9.08 1.02
N LEU A 41 9.42 9.12 -0.09
CA LEU A 41 9.42 10.26 -1.01
C LEU A 41 8.93 11.54 -0.34
N ALA A 42 7.84 11.45 0.41
CA ALA A 42 7.28 12.58 1.13
C ALA A 42 8.27 13.10 2.19
N TYR A 43 8.91 12.18 2.91
CA TYR A 43 9.93 12.53 3.90
C TYR A 43 11.08 13.31 3.26
N LEU A 44 11.54 12.91 2.08
CA LEU A 44 12.60 13.63 1.35
C LEU A 44 12.16 15.04 0.94
N GLN A 45 10.86 15.27 0.80
CA GLN A 45 10.29 16.59 0.50
C GLN A 45 9.99 17.41 1.76
N GLY A 46 10.34 16.91 2.94
CA GLY A 46 10.15 17.61 4.20
C GLY A 46 8.79 17.38 4.86
N ALA A 47 8.10 16.30 4.51
CA ALA A 47 6.80 15.98 5.11
C ALA A 47 6.93 15.75 6.62
N ASP A 48 6.01 16.33 7.37
CA ASP A 48 5.81 16.06 8.78
C ASP A 48 4.84 14.87 8.98
N GLU A 49 4.52 14.56 10.21
CA GLU A 49 3.62 13.46 10.55
C GLU A 49 2.23 13.64 9.93
N GLU A 50 1.71 14.85 9.89
CA GLU A 50 0.40 15.16 9.30
C GLU A 50 0.39 14.87 7.79
N LYS A 51 1.43 15.30 7.08
CA LYS A 51 1.58 15.02 5.64
C LYS A 51 1.73 13.53 5.38
N LEU A 52 2.50 12.81 6.19
CA LEU A 52 2.66 11.36 6.06
C LEU A 52 1.33 10.64 6.25
N THR A 53 0.51 11.08 7.19
CA THR A 53 -0.84 10.54 7.38
C THR A 53 -1.66 10.66 6.10
N LYS A 54 -1.60 11.82 5.44
CA LYS A 54 -2.30 12.08 4.18
C LYS A 54 -1.79 11.21 3.03
N VAL A 55 -0.47 11.00 2.96
CA VAL A 55 0.13 10.10 1.97
C VAL A 55 -0.43 8.69 2.11
N ILE A 56 -0.46 8.18 3.32
CA ILE A 56 -0.96 6.82 3.61
C ILE A 56 -2.43 6.71 3.26
N GLN A 57 -3.25 7.72 3.59
CA GLN A 57 -4.66 7.76 3.22
C GLN A 57 -4.86 7.71 1.70
N ASN A 58 -4.08 8.47 0.96
CA ASN A 58 -4.15 8.48 -0.51
C ASN A 58 -3.78 7.12 -1.10
N MET A 59 -2.70 6.50 -0.59
CA MET A 59 -2.26 5.19 -1.05
C MET A 59 -3.29 4.10 -0.71
N ALA A 60 -3.81 4.11 0.51
CA ALA A 60 -4.83 3.14 0.92
C ALA A 60 -6.08 3.21 0.04
N SER A 61 -6.52 4.42 -0.27
CA SER A 61 -7.71 4.64 -1.10
C SER A 61 -7.53 4.15 -2.54
N GLY A 62 -6.32 4.29 -3.09
CA GLY A 62 -6.07 3.98 -4.49
C GLY A 62 -5.56 2.57 -4.76
N LEU A 63 -4.86 1.95 -3.82
CA LEU A 63 -4.07 0.75 -4.11
C LEU A 63 -4.45 -0.51 -3.34
N THR A 64 -5.22 -0.43 -2.28
CA THR A 64 -5.44 -1.58 -1.39
C THR A 64 -6.02 -2.81 -2.10
N GLY A 65 -6.75 -2.61 -3.18
CA GLY A 65 -7.37 -3.70 -3.96
C GLY A 65 -6.44 -4.40 -4.96
N MET A 66 -5.17 -4.04 -5.03
CA MET A 66 -4.23 -4.68 -5.96
C MET A 66 -3.97 -6.13 -5.54
N ILE A 67 -4.23 -7.06 -6.44
CA ILE A 67 -4.08 -8.49 -6.14
C ILE A 67 -2.68 -9.01 -6.43
N CYS A 68 -2.31 -10.08 -5.72
CA CYS A 68 -1.14 -10.90 -6.03
C CYS A 68 -1.62 -12.19 -6.69
N ASP A 69 -1.24 -12.39 -7.94
CA ASP A 69 -1.59 -13.57 -8.73
C ASP A 69 -0.34 -14.39 -9.12
N GLY A 70 0.65 -14.38 -8.26
CA GLY A 70 1.90 -15.12 -8.43
C GLY A 70 3.00 -14.27 -9.03
N GLY A 71 4.21 -14.83 -9.09
CA GLY A 71 5.35 -14.19 -9.72
C GLY A 71 5.28 -14.33 -11.23
N ASN A 72 4.97 -13.25 -11.94
CA ASN A 72 4.83 -13.25 -13.39
C ASN A 72 5.11 -11.85 -13.97
N HIS A 73 4.98 -11.70 -15.29
CA HIS A 73 5.23 -10.42 -15.97
C HIS A 73 4.27 -9.31 -15.52
N GLY A 74 3.11 -9.66 -15.00
CA GLY A 74 2.16 -8.70 -14.41
C GLY A 74 2.73 -7.96 -13.21
N CYS A 75 3.72 -8.52 -12.53
CA CYS A 75 4.40 -7.85 -11.41
C CYS A 75 5.07 -6.55 -11.84
N THR A 76 5.57 -6.49 -13.08
CA THR A 76 6.12 -5.26 -13.65
C THR A 76 5.06 -4.16 -13.73
N MET A 77 3.87 -4.50 -14.21
CA MET A 77 2.76 -3.53 -14.26
C MET A 77 2.33 -3.08 -12.88
N LYS A 78 2.27 -3.99 -11.92
CA LYS A 78 1.94 -3.63 -10.53
C LYS A 78 2.99 -2.68 -9.93
N GLY A 79 4.26 -2.92 -10.24
CA GLY A 79 5.34 -2.02 -9.84
C GLY A 79 5.22 -0.63 -10.46
N ILE A 80 4.92 -0.55 -11.75
CA ILE A 80 4.69 0.72 -12.46
C ILE A 80 3.54 1.48 -11.83
N VAL A 81 2.41 0.82 -11.62
CA VAL A 81 1.22 1.43 -11.02
C VAL A 81 1.52 1.92 -9.59
N ALA A 82 2.23 1.12 -8.80
CA ALA A 82 2.59 1.49 -7.43
C ALA A 82 3.51 2.71 -7.39
N VAL A 83 4.50 2.79 -8.28
CA VAL A 83 5.40 3.94 -8.38
C VAL A 83 4.64 5.19 -8.80
N ASP A 84 3.82 5.10 -9.84
CA ASP A 84 2.99 6.23 -10.28
C ASP A 84 2.06 6.71 -9.17
N ALA A 85 1.42 5.80 -8.47
CA ALA A 85 0.54 6.12 -7.36
C ALA A 85 1.32 6.80 -6.21
N ALA A 86 2.52 6.31 -5.88
CA ALA A 86 3.34 6.87 -4.82
C ALA A 86 3.71 8.34 -5.09
N PHE A 87 4.13 8.66 -6.30
CA PHE A 87 4.44 10.04 -6.69
C PHE A 87 3.20 10.93 -6.62
N ARG A 88 2.09 10.44 -7.16
CA ARG A 88 0.83 11.20 -7.17
C ARG A 88 0.27 11.42 -5.76
N ALA A 89 0.25 10.36 -4.96
CA ALA A 89 -0.23 10.45 -3.56
C ALA A 89 0.62 11.42 -2.73
N THR A 90 1.93 11.41 -2.95
CA THR A 90 2.86 12.32 -2.29
C THR A 90 2.62 13.76 -2.72
N ASP A 91 2.55 14.03 -4.03
CA ASP A 91 2.32 15.37 -4.54
C ASP A 91 1.00 15.96 -4.01
N MET A 92 -0.06 15.16 -4.01
CA MET A 92 -1.35 15.58 -3.48
C MET A 92 -1.27 15.89 -1.98
N ALA A 93 -0.66 15.00 -1.20
CA ALA A 93 -0.54 15.17 0.25
C ALA A 93 0.30 16.40 0.63
N MET A 94 1.35 16.69 -0.12
CA MET A 94 2.18 17.89 0.12
C MET A 94 1.39 19.16 -0.09
N ASP A 95 0.33 19.13 -0.92
CA ASP A 95 -0.62 20.23 -1.13
C ASP A 95 -1.86 20.10 -0.23
N ASP A 96 -1.79 19.29 0.82
CA ASP A 96 -2.89 19.03 1.76
C ASP A 96 -4.14 18.40 1.13
N ILE A 97 -3.98 17.72 0.01
CA ILE A 97 -5.06 16.98 -0.66
C ILE A 97 -4.98 15.51 -0.25
N CYS A 98 -6.04 15.02 0.38
CA CYS A 98 -6.10 13.63 0.81
C CYS A 98 -7.54 13.11 0.82
N ILE A 99 -7.66 11.79 0.88
CA ILE A 99 -8.94 11.11 1.11
C ILE A 99 -9.07 10.93 2.62
N GLU A 100 -9.99 11.67 3.22
CA GLU A 100 -10.14 11.74 4.68
C GLU A 100 -10.68 10.45 5.29
N ASN A 101 -10.57 10.36 6.61
CA ASN A 101 -10.97 9.16 7.39
C ASN A 101 -12.47 8.84 7.36
N ILE A 102 -13.30 9.76 6.88
CA ILE A 102 -14.73 9.51 6.70
C ILE A 102 -15.01 8.68 5.43
N HIS A 103 -14.00 8.45 4.59
CA HIS A 103 -14.15 7.74 3.33
C HIS A 103 -13.49 6.35 3.39
N GLY A 104 -14.25 5.35 2.98
CA GLY A 104 -13.75 4.00 2.77
C GLY A 104 -13.09 3.38 3.99
N ILE A 105 -11.90 2.81 3.79
CA ILE A 105 -11.14 2.10 4.82
C ILE A 105 -10.16 2.99 5.58
N ASN A 106 -10.10 4.28 5.28
CA ASN A 106 -9.18 5.17 5.97
C ASN A 106 -9.55 5.35 7.44
N GLY A 107 -8.54 5.32 8.30
CA GLY A 107 -8.70 5.50 9.73
C GLY A 107 -8.31 6.91 10.19
N ARG A 108 -8.49 7.17 11.48
CA ARG A 108 -8.18 8.48 12.08
C ARG A 108 -6.67 8.70 12.24
N THR A 109 -5.91 7.62 12.33
CA THR A 109 -4.45 7.64 12.48
C THR A 109 -3.81 6.87 11.33
N PRO A 110 -2.53 7.14 10.99
CA PRO A 110 -1.85 6.36 9.96
C PRO A 110 -1.77 4.89 10.34
N GLU A 111 -1.60 4.58 11.62
CA GLU A 111 -1.57 3.20 12.12
C GLU A 111 -2.90 2.49 11.87
N ALA A 112 -4.02 3.18 12.13
CA ALA A 112 -5.36 2.61 11.89
C ALA A 112 -5.57 2.34 10.39
N THR A 113 -5.19 3.26 9.52
CA THR A 113 -5.30 3.08 8.07
C THR A 113 -4.48 1.86 7.61
N MET A 114 -3.23 1.75 8.06
CA MET A 114 -2.36 0.63 7.71
C MET A 114 -2.89 -0.71 8.23
N LYS A 115 -3.45 -0.72 9.43
CA LYS A 115 -4.12 -1.90 9.98
C LYS A 115 -5.30 -2.33 9.10
N TYR A 116 -6.13 -1.38 8.69
CA TYR A 116 -7.30 -1.66 7.85
C TYR A 116 -6.89 -2.17 6.47
N MET A 117 -5.82 -1.62 5.89
CA MET A 117 -5.24 -2.16 4.65
C MET A 117 -4.86 -3.64 4.84
N GLY A 118 -4.19 -3.97 5.93
CA GLY A 118 -3.82 -5.34 6.26
C GLY A 118 -5.02 -6.26 6.47
N MET A 119 -6.09 -5.76 7.06
CA MET A 119 -7.34 -6.52 7.27
C MET A 119 -8.03 -6.87 5.94
N ILE A 120 -7.90 -6.05 4.91
CA ILE A 120 -8.39 -6.40 3.57
C ILE A 120 -7.68 -7.64 3.06
N ALA A 121 -6.39 -7.77 3.33
CA ALA A 121 -5.62 -8.98 2.96
C ALA A 121 -6.03 -10.18 3.81
N SER A 122 -6.08 -10.00 5.11
CA SER A 122 -6.35 -11.08 6.07
C SER A 122 -7.26 -10.57 7.21
N PRO A 123 -8.52 -11.01 7.28
CA PRO A 123 -9.12 -12.14 6.54
C PRO A 123 -9.75 -11.79 5.18
N GLY A 124 -9.77 -10.53 4.74
CA GLY A 124 -10.62 -10.07 3.64
C GLY A 124 -10.42 -10.81 2.31
N MET A 125 -9.19 -11.11 1.93
CA MET A 125 -8.86 -11.72 0.64
C MET A 125 -8.68 -13.24 0.67
N THR A 126 -9.10 -13.92 1.71
CA THR A 126 -8.94 -15.38 1.83
C THR A 126 -9.63 -16.12 0.69
N GLY A 127 -10.87 -15.72 0.35
CA GLY A 127 -11.60 -16.29 -0.78
C GLY A 127 -11.02 -15.90 -2.14
N THR A 128 -10.43 -14.72 -2.24
CA THR A 128 -9.79 -14.22 -3.46
C THR A 128 -8.59 -15.09 -3.85
N GLU A 129 -7.77 -15.46 -2.90
CA GLU A 129 -6.61 -16.34 -3.13
C GLU A 129 -7.03 -17.67 -3.76
N LYS A 130 -8.06 -18.30 -3.21
CA LYS A 130 -8.62 -19.55 -3.73
C LYS A 130 -9.08 -19.38 -5.19
N THR A 131 -9.83 -18.34 -5.47
CA THR A 131 -10.32 -18.03 -6.81
C THR A 131 -9.21 -17.82 -7.82
N ILE A 132 -8.14 -17.09 -7.42
CA ILE A 132 -6.98 -16.88 -8.28
C ILE A 132 -6.32 -18.22 -8.64
N VAL A 133 -6.12 -19.08 -7.65
CA VAL A 133 -5.52 -20.41 -7.87
C VAL A 133 -6.38 -21.24 -8.82
N GLU A 134 -7.70 -21.26 -8.63
CA GLU A 134 -8.63 -21.97 -9.51
C GLU A 134 -8.52 -21.48 -10.96
N ILE A 135 -8.45 -20.16 -11.17
CA ILE A 135 -8.28 -19.60 -12.52
C ILE A 135 -6.96 -20.04 -13.13
N MET A 136 -5.87 -19.96 -12.37
CA MET A 136 -4.54 -20.34 -12.86
C MET A 136 -4.46 -21.83 -13.22
N GLU A 137 -5.03 -22.69 -12.39
CA GLU A 137 -5.08 -24.13 -12.64
C GLU A 137 -5.93 -24.47 -13.88
N SER A 138 -6.98 -23.73 -14.13
CA SER A 138 -7.86 -23.97 -15.30
C SER A 138 -7.18 -23.74 -16.65
N LYS A 139 -6.01 -23.09 -16.64
CA LYS A 139 -5.26 -22.77 -17.88
C LYS A 139 -4.17 -23.77 -18.22
N LYS A 140 -3.98 -24.76 -17.40
CA LYS A 140 -2.94 -25.80 -17.62
C LYS A 140 -3.36 -26.89 -18.60
#